data_10fbadea2a228bbf91e94a70046127a5
#
_entry.id   10fbadea2a228bbf91e94a70046127a5
#
_cell.length_a   1.000
_cell.length_b   1.000
_cell.length_c   1.000
_cell.angle_alpha   90.00
_cell.angle_beta   90.00
_cell.angle_gamma   90.00
#
_symmetry.space_group_name_H-M   'P 1'
#
loop_
_entity.id
_entity.type
_entity.pdbx_description
1 polymer ?
#
loop_
_entity_poly.entity_id
_entity_poly.type
_entity_poly.pdbx_seq_one_letter_code
_entity_poly.pdbx_strand_id
1 'polypeptide(L)'
;MNKYKIFSNAKINIGLNVFQKEDDGYHNIDSIMAPIDLSDEMDIIFYSELGDLKIECSDKNIPTDERNILYKTYKIFFEESKKEKEKISVFLKKSIPSEAGLGGGSSNAGFFLKLLNKYYGNIYNEKELEELAMKIGSDVPFFIKNKTARVSGKGNKIELIENNLKDSIILIKPINFGVSTKEAYESF
;
A
#
# COMPACT_ATOMS: atom_id res chain seq x y z
N MET A 1 -17.93 -17.20 8.20
CA MET A 1 -17.02 -16.21 8.76
C MET A 1 -15.59 -16.70 8.61
N ASN A 2 -14.77 -16.02 7.81
CA ASN A 2 -13.37 -16.39 7.56
C ASN A 2 -12.45 -15.34 8.18
N LYS A 3 -11.38 -15.80 8.86
CA LYS A 3 -10.41 -14.93 9.55
C LYS A 3 -9.04 -15.03 8.90
N TYR A 4 -8.39 -13.90 8.69
CA TYR A 4 -7.04 -13.81 8.14
C TYR A 4 -6.19 -12.89 8.99
N LYS A 5 -4.90 -13.22 9.10
CA LYS A 5 -3.87 -12.35 9.67
C LYS A 5 -2.85 -12.07 8.58
N ILE A 6 -2.55 -10.80 8.35
CA ILE A 6 -1.59 -10.36 7.34
C ILE A 6 -0.55 -9.46 7.99
N PHE A 7 0.70 -9.63 7.57
CA PHE A 7 1.79 -8.70 7.85
C PHE A 7 2.10 -7.93 6.56
N SER A 8 1.92 -6.63 6.58
CA SER A 8 2.16 -5.72 5.46
C SER A 8 3.44 -4.95 5.72
N ASN A 9 4.51 -5.36 5.05
CA ASN A 9 5.84 -4.82 5.26
C ASN A 9 6.04 -3.42 4.66
N ALA A 10 6.95 -2.65 5.23
CA ALA A 10 7.38 -1.36 4.72
C ALA A 10 8.29 -1.49 3.48
N LYS A 11 8.57 -0.36 2.84
CA LYS A 11 9.60 -0.20 1.80
C LYS A 11 10.57 0.90 2.17
N ILE A 12 11.73 0.88 1.53
CA ILE A 12 12.64 2.03 1.46
C ILE A 12 12.87 2.40 -0.01
N ASN A 13 13.27 3.64 -0.22
CA ASN A 13 13.82 4.09 -1.50
C ASN A 13 15.35 4.13 -1.38
N ILE A 14 16.04 3.41 -2.26
CA ILE A 14 17.50 3.44 -2.38
C ILE A 14 17.84 4.34 -3.55
N GLY A 15 18.02 5.63 -3.24
CA GLY A 15 18.05 6.68 -4.24
C GLY A 15 16.64 6.99 -4.79
N LEU A 16 16.32 8.24 -4.89
CA LEU A 16 15.07 8.76 -5.44
C LEU A 16 15.36 10.01 -6.24
N ASN A 17 15.14 9.95 -7.53
CA ASN A 17 15.10 11.11 -8.40
C ASN A 17 13.64 11.51 -8.62
N VAL A 18 13.32 12.76 -8.39
CA VAL A 18 12.01 13.35 -8.67
C VAL A 18 12.21 14.34 -9.83
N PHE A 19 11.46 14.13 -10.92
CA PHE A 19 11.53 14.99 -12.09
C PHE A 19 10.54 16.14 -11.99
N GLN A 20 10.62 17.09 -12.92
CA GLN A 20 9.69 18.20 -12.99
C GLN A 20 8.23 17.70 -13.06
N LYS A 21 7.34 18.52 -12.52
CA LYS A 21 5.90 18.27 -12.54
C LYS A 21 5.37 18.28 -13.96
N GLU A 22 4.56 17.28 -14.31
CA GLU A 22 3.91 17.21 -15.61
C GLU A 22 2.57 17.98 -15.63
N ASP A 23 2.01 18.19 -16.82
CA ASP A 23 0.75 18.92 -17.03
C ASP A 23 -0.43 18.31 -16.29
N ASP A 24 -0.39 17.02 -15.99
CA ASP A 24 -1.43 16.30 -15.22
C ASP A 24 -1.27 16.44 -13.70
N GLY A 25 -0.28 17.22 -13.26
CA GLY A 25 -0.05 17.50 -11.84
C GLY A 25 0.76 16.45 -11.08
N TYR A 26 1.27 15.42 -11.76
CA TYR A 26 2.14 14.40 -11.17
C TYR A 26 3.60 14.63 -11.51
N HIS A 27 4.50 14.09 -10.67
CA HIS A 27 5.93 14.02 -10.94
C HIS A 27 6.29 12.62 -11.45
N ASN A 28 7.16 12.56 -12.47
CA ASN A 28 7.85 11.31 -12.75
C ASN A 28 8.92 11.09 -11.70
N ILE A 29 9.14 9.84 -11.36
CA ILE A 29 10.19 9.40 -10.43
C ILE A 29 11.09 8.35 -11.11
N ASP A 30 12.30 8.19 -10.58
CA ASP A 30 13.16 7.04 -10.83
C ASP A 30 13.83 6.65 -9.50
N SER A 31 13.50 5.47 -9.02
CA SER A 31 13.92 5.01 -7.69
C SER A 31 14.13 3.51 -7.69
N ILE A 32 15.02 3.03 -6.85
CA ILE A 32 15.04 1.63 -6.44
C ILE A 32 14.26 1.51 -5.14
N MET A 33 13.18 0.75 -5.17
CA MET A 33 12.39 0.42 -3.99
C MET A 33 12.72 -0.99 -3.51
N ALA A 34 12.93 -1.14 -2.20
CA ALA A 34 13.17 -2.44 -1.57
C ALA A 34 12.22 -2.66 -0.38
N PRO A 35 11.59 -3.85 -0.28
CA PRO A 35 10.82 -4.22 0.91
C PRO A 35 11.77 -4.44 2.09
N ILE A 36 11.30 -4.13 3.30
CA ILE A 36 12.01 -4.35 4.56
C ILE A 36 11.11 -5.05 5.57
N ASP A 37 11.69 -5.69 6.59
CA ASP A 37 10.93 -6.56 7.53
C ASP A 37 10.05 -5.82 8.54
N LEU A 38 10.17 -4.48 8.66
CA LEU A 38 9.26 -3.70 9.50
C LEU A 38 7.83 -3.78 8.93
N SER A 39 6.87 -4.28 9.71
CA SER A 39 5.53 -4.57 9.20
C SER A 39 4.42 -4.09 10.14
N ASP A 40 3.33 -3.61 9.57
CA ASP A 40 2.04 -3.53 10.23
C ASP A 40 1.36 -4.89 10.24
N GLU A 41 0.46 -5.12 11.21
CA GLU A 41 -0.35 -6.32 11.31
C GLU A 41 -1.82 -5.96 11.04
N MET A 42 -2.50 -6.76 10.22
CA MET A 42 -3.93 -6.64 9.97
C MET A 42 -4.64 -7.94 10.34
N ASP A 43 -5.56 -7.89 11.29
CA ASP A 43 -6.52 -8.95 11.56
C ASP A 43 -7.81 -8.65 10.79
N ILE A 44 -8.20 -9.53 9.87
CA ILE A 44 -9.29 -9.31 8.91
C ILE A 44 -10.34 -10.40 9.04
N ILE A 45 -11.60 -10.01 9.12
CA ILE A 45 -12.74 -10.92 9.23
C ILE A 45 -13.75 -10.63 8.12
N PHE A 46 -14.06 -11.66 7.32
CA PHE A 46 -15.15 -11.66 6.35
C PHE A 46 -16.38 -12.32 6.97
N TYR A 47 -17.53 -11.69 6.90
CA TYR A 47 -18.74 -12.10 7.61
C TYR A 47 -19.73 -12.85 6.73
N SER A 48 -19.55 -13.12 5.51
CA SER A 48 -20.49 -13.82 4.62
C SER A 48 -21.92 -13.23 4.67
N GLU A 49 -22.02 -11.92 4.92
CA GLU A 49 -23.24 -11.11 4.91
C GLU A 49 -22.94 -9.80 4.20
N LEU A 50 -23.97 -9.21 3.58
CA LEU A 50 -23.82 -7.92 2.92
C LEU A 50 -23.52 -6.82 3.95
N GLY A 51 -22.70 -5.86 3.55
CA GLY A 51 -22.37 -4.74 4.42
C GLY A 51 -21.14 -3.99 3.96
N ASP A 52 -20.62 -3.15 4.83
CA ASP A 52 -19.49 -2.28 4.56
C ASP A 52 -18.24 -2.68 5.34
N LEU A 53 -17.13 -2.03 5.00
CA LEU A 53 -15.86 -2.16 5.70
C LEU A 53 -15.92 -1.42 7.05
N LYS A 54 -15.59 -2.12 8.12
CA LYS A 54 -15.31 -1.51 9.43
C LYS A 54 -13.81 -1.57 9.70
N ILE A 55 -13.22 -0.43 10.05
CA ILE A 55 -11.81 -0.32 10.40
C ILE A 55 -11.67 0.08 11.87
N GLU A 56 -10.79 -0.61 12.57
CA GLU A 56 -10.28 -0.21 13.87
C GLU A 56 -8.75 -0.15 13.77
N CYS A 57 -8.12 0.81 14.48
CA CYS A 57 -6.68 1.01 14.40
C CYS A 57 -6.09 1.22 15.79
N SER A 58 -4.89 0.67 16.04
CA SER A 58 -4.14 0.87 17.28
C SER A 58 -3.60 2.30 17.43
N ASP A 59 -3.39 3.02 16.33
CA ASP A 59 -2.97 4.43 16.30
C ASP A 59 -4.20 5.31 16.08
N LYS A 60 -4.51 6.16 17.06
CA LYS A 60 -5.66 7.08 17.05
C LYS A 60 -5.55 8.21 16.02
N ASN A 61 -4.35 8.48 15.51
CA ASN A 61 -4.13 9.49 14.48
C ASN A 61 -4.49 8.98 13.07
N ILE A 62 -4.62 7.68 12.91
CA ILE A 62 -5.03 7.07 11.63
C ILE A 62 -6.56 7.09 11.52
N PRO A 63 -7.12 7.71 10.48
CA PRO A 63 -8.58 7.72 10.28
C PRO A 63 -9.10 6.28 10.09
N THR A 64 -10.27 6.00 10.65
CA THR A 64 -10.95 4.70 10.52
C THR A 64 -12.23 4.79 9.68
N ASP A 65 -12.43 5.89 8.98
CA ASP A 65 -13.53 6.18 8.09
C ASP A 65 -13.07 6.16 6.60
N GLU A 66 -13.88 6.72 5.71
CA GLU A 66 -13.64 6.77 4.25
C GLU A 66 -12.31 7.45 3.84
N ARG A 67 -11.70 8.21 4.72
CA ARG A 67 -10.38 8.81 4.51
C ARG A 67 -9.24 7.78 4.57
N ASN A 68 -9.49 6.61 5.15
CA ASN A 68 -8.49 5.53 5.22
C ASN A 68 -8.29 4.88 3.85
N ILE A 69 -7.04 4.63 3.49
CA ILE A 69 -6.70 3.99 2.22
C ILE A 69 -7.28 2.57 2.07
N LEU A 70 -7.49 1.84 3.18
CA LEU A 70 -8.16 0.54 3.15
C LEU A 70 -9.62 0.66 2.70
N TYR A 71 -10.31 1.75 3.09
CA TYR A 71 -11.67 2.02 2.64
C TYR A 71 -11.69 2.29 1.13
N LYS A 72 -10.76 3.10 0.64
CA LYS A 72 -10.58 3.34 -0.80
C LYS A 72 -10.30 2.03 -1.56
N THR A 73 -9.46 1.16 -0.99
CA THR A 73 -9.15 -0.16 -1.58
C THR A 73 -10.39 -1.04 -1.68
N TYR A 74 -11.15 -1.13 -0.60
CA TYR A 74 -12.42 -1.87 -0.55
C TYR A 74 -13.39 -1.36 -1.62
N LYS A 75 -13.61 -0.05 -1.68
CA LYS A 75 -14.53 0.58 -2.62
C LYS A 75 -14.15 0.28 -4.07
N ILE A 76 -12.90 0.52 -4.45
CA ILE A 76 -12.38 0.28 -5.81
C ILE A 76 -12.51 -1.20 -6.18
N PHE A 77 -12.13 -2.12 -5.28
CA PHE A 77 -12.23 -3.55 -5.55
C PHE A 77 -13.66 -3.97 -5.89
N PHE A 78 -14.67 -3.57 -5.10
CA PHE A 78 -16.04 -3.97 -5.34
C PHE A 78 -16.68 -3.25 -6.53
N GLU A 79 -16.31 -2.00 -6.81
CA GLU A 79 -16.77 -1.27 -7.98
C GLU A 79 -16.26 -1.93 -9.29
N GLU A 80 -15.01 -2.34 -9.33
CA GLU A 80 -14.41 -2.95 -10.53
C GLU A 80 -14.80 -4.42 -10.69
N SER A 81 -14.82 -5.19 -9.61
CA SER A 81 -15.17 -6.62 -9.65
C SER A 81 -16.64 -6.91 -9.87
N LYS A 82 -17.53 -5.91 -9.66
CA LYS A 82 -18.98 -6.08 -9.68
C LYS A 82 -19.49 -7.16 -8.70
N LYS A 83 -18.67 -7.54 -7.72
CA LYS A 83 -19.11 -8.41 -6.63
C LYS A 83 -20.00 -7.65 -5.67
N GLU A 84 -20.89 -8.36 -5.00
CA GLU A 84 -21.65 -7.79 -3.89
C GLU A 84 -20.72 -7.45 -2.72
N LYS A 85 -20.93 -6.29 -2.10
CA LYS A 85 -20.15 -5.87 -0.95
C LYS A 85 -20.45 -6.74 0.26
N GLU A 86 -19.49 -7.50 0.70
CA GLU A 86 -19.58 -8.22 1.97
C GLU A 86 -19.08 -7.33 3.12
N LYS A 87 -19.68 -7.53 4.29
CA LYS A 87 -19.21 -6.93 5.53
C LYS A 87 -17.83 -7.48 5.89
N ILE A 88 -16.87 -6.59 6.02
CA ILE A 88 -15.50 -6.92 6.40
C ILE A 88 -15.11 -6.06 7.60
N SER A 89 -14.45 -6.64 8.60
CA SER A 89 -13.80 -5.86 9.64
C SER A 89 -12.29 -6.04 9.57
N VAL A 90 -11.56 -4.94 9.77
CA VAL A 90 -10.10 -4.89 9.82
C VAL A 90 -9.68 -4.23 11.12
N PHE A 91 -8.89 -4.94 11.93
CA PHE A 91 -8.13 -4.33 13.02
C PHE A 91 -6.68 -4.13 12.53
N LEU A 92 -6.28 -2.87 12.39
CA LEU A 92 -4.95 -2.47 11.93
C LEU A 92 -4.06 -2.12 13.13
N LYS A 93 -3.03 -2.93 13.38
CA LYS A 93 -2.00 -2.66 14.37
C LYS A 93 -0.80 -2.01 13.69
N LYS A 94 -0.61 -0.73 13.91
CA LYS A 94 0.46 0.07 13.33
C LYS A 94 1.80 -0.15 14.04
N SER A 95 2.82 -0.43 13.26
CA SER A 95 4.23 -0.50 13.67
C SER A 95 5.11 0.34 12.73
N ILE A 96 4.69 0.51 11.48
CA ILE A 96 5.37 1.38 10.50
C ILE A 96 5.01 2.83 10.84
N PRO A 97 6.00 3.70 11.11
CA PRO A 97 5.75 5.12 11.36
C PRO A 97 5.00 5.78 10.20
N SER A 98 3.97 6.55 10.54
CA SER A 98 3.19 7.31 9.56
C SER A 98 4.02 8.48 9.02
N GLU A 99 3.80 8.87 7.76
CA GLU A 99 4.44 10.01 7.10
C GLU A 99 6.00 9.98 7.12
N ALA A 100 6.58 8.79 7.23
CA ALA A 100 8.02 8.57 7.29
C ALA A 100 8.63 8.13 5.94
N GLY A 101 7.89 8.20 4.84
CA GLY A 101 8.36 7.74 3.52
C GLY A 101 8.47 6.22 3.36
N LEU A 102 8.01 5.45 4.35
CA LEU A 102 8.13 3.98 4.40
C LEU A 102 7.00 3.22 3.70
N GLY A 103 6.02 3.93 3.14
CA GLY A 103 4.93 3.34 2.36
C GLY A 103 3.93 2.52 3.16
N GLY A 104 3.83 2.70 4.50
CA GLY A 104 2.98 1.86 5.37
C GLY A 104 1.52 1.79 4.94
N GLY A 105 0.89 2.93 4.66
CA GLY A 105 -0.50 2.96 4.17
C GLY A 105 -0.65 2.25 2.82
N SER A 106 0.24 2.52 1.87
CA SER A 106 0.23 1.87 0.55
C SER A 106 0.48 0.37 0.65
N SER A 107 1.31 -0.06 1.58
CA SER A 107 1.52 -1.47 1.90
C SER A 107 0.23 -2.11 2.42
N ASN A 108 -0.41 -1.50 3.43
CA ASN A 108 -1.68 -2.02 3.95
C ASN A 108 -2.69 -2.19 2.80
N ALA A 109 -2.82 -1.19 1.92
CA ALA A 109 -3.71 -1.24 0.76
C ALA A 109 -3.36 -2.37 -0.22
N GLY A 110 -2.09 -2.50 -0.62
CA GLY A 110 -1.64 -3.52 -1.57
C GLY A 110 -1.85 -4.94 -1.05
N PHE A 111 -1.52 -5.18 0.21
CA PHE A 111 -1.74 -6.48 0.85
C PHE A 111 -3.22 -6.80 1.04
N PHE A 112 -4.04 -5.80 1.40
CA PHE A 112 -5.48 -5.98 1.50
C PHE A 112 -6.12 -6.26 0.14
N LEU A 113 -5.69 -5.55 -0.92
CA LEU A 113 -6.14 -5.81 -2.29
C LEU A 113 -5.82 -7.24 -2.75
N LYS A 114 -4.60 -7.73 -2.47
CA LYS A 114 -4.23 -9.13 -2.75
C LYS A 114 -5.10 -10.13 -2.00
N LEU A 115 -5.41 -9.85 -0.72
CA LEU A 115 -6.29 -10.72 0.06
C LEU A 115 -7.71 -10.73 -0.51
N LEU A 116 -8.28 -9.57 -0.83
CA LEU A 116 -9.59 -9.49 -1.48
C LEU A 116 -9.62 -10.33 -2.76
N ASN A 117 -8.64 -10.14 -3.64
CA ASN A 117 -8.55 -10.92 -4.87
C ASN A 117 -8.48 -12.43 -4.60
N LYS A 118 -7.66 -12.86 -3.66
CA LYS A 118 -7.54 -14.27 -3.26
C LYS A 118 -8.84 -14.81 -2.68
N TYR A 119 -9.49 -14.05 -1.81
CA TYR A 119 -10.75 -14.46 -1.17
C TYR A 119 -11.87 -14.67 -2.18
N TYR A 120 -11.95 -13.79 -3.19
CA TYR A 120 -12.95 -13.89 -4.26
C TYR A 120 -12.53 -14.78 -5.44
N GLY A 121 -11.48 -15.61 -5.31
CA GLY A 121 -11.12 -16.63 -6.28
C GLY A 121 -10.11 -16.20 -7.33
N ASN A 122 -9.26 -15.20 -7.06
CA ASN A 122 -8.22 -14.68 -7.95
C ASN A 122 -8.79 -14.19 -9.29
N ILE A 123 -9.82 -13.34 -9.21
CA ILE A 123 -10.51 -12.79 -10.39
C ILE A 123 -9.64 -11.87 -11.24
N TYR A 124 -8.59 -11.31 -10.66
CA TYR A 124 -7.60 -10.48 -11.34
C TYR A 124 -6.24 -11.16 -11.37
N ASN A 125 -5.56 -11.10 -12.50
CA ASN A 125 -4.15 -11.46 -12.59
C ASN A 125 -3.25 -10.36 -11.99
N GLU A 126 -1.93 -10.59 -11.92
CA GLU A 126 -0.99 -9.66 -11.28
C GLU A 126 -1.00 -8.28 -11.95
N LYS A 127 -1.03 -8.22 -13.28
CA LYS A 127 -1.04 -6.95 -14.04
C LYS A 127 -2.33 -6.16 -13.79
N GLU A 128 -3.48 -6.82 -13.80
CA GLU A 128 -4.77 -6.19 -13.47
C GLU A 128 -4.80 -5.67 -12.04
N LEU A 129 -4.18 -6.40 -11.09
CA LEU A 129 -4.03 -5.92 -9.71
C LEU A 129 -3.14 -4.68 -9.62
N GLU A 130 -2.06 -4.60 -10.41
CA GLU A 130 -1.21 -3.40 -10.47
C GLU A 130 -1.99 -2.20 -11.03
N GLU A 131 -2.82 -2.41 -12.05
CA GLU A 131 -3.68 -1.36 -12.60
C GLU A 131 -4.73 -0.87 -11.59
N LEU A 132 -5.35 -1.79 -10.82
CA LEU A 132 -6.24 -1.43 -9.72
C LEU A 132 -5.49 -0.69 -8.60
N ALA A 133 -4.29 -1.16 -8.26
CA ALA A 133 -3.45 -0.57 -7.24
C ALA A 133 -3.07 0.88 -7.58
N MET A 134 -2.82 1.21 -8.86
CA MET A 134 -2.58 2.59 -9.30
C MET A 134 -3.77 3.52 -9.02
N LYS A 135 -5.00 3.03 -9.13
CA LYS A 135 -6.21 3.83 -8.81
C LYS A 135 -6.28 4.14 -7.30
N ILE A 136 -5.67 3.30 -6.46
CA ILE A 136 -5.65 3.46 -5.00
C ILE A 136 -4.57 4.47 -4.59
N GLY A 137 -3.35 4.30 -5.09
CA GLY A 137 -2.22 5.19 -4.81
C GLY A 137 -0.96 4.78 -5.56
N SER A 138 -0.05 5.75 -5.81
CA SER A 138 1.15 5.59 -6.64
C SER A 138 2.14 4.54 -6.13
N ASP A 139 2.26 4.36 -4.80
CA ASP A 139 3.16 3.36 -4.22
C ASP A 139 2.51 1.98 -4.05
N VAL A 140 1.17 1.87 -4.23
CA VAL A 140 0.44 0.61 -3.99
C VAL A 140 0.84 -0.50 -4.96
N PRO A 141 1.10 -0.24 -6.27
CA PRO A 141 1.51 -1.27 -7.23
C PRO A 141 2.80 -1.98 -6.83
N PHE A 142 3.76 -1.28 -6.22
CA PHE A 142 4.99 -1.89 -5.71
C PHE A 142 4.69 -3.05 -4.76
N PHE A 143 3.70 -2.91 -3.87
CA PHE A 143 3.34 -3.94 -2.89
C PHE A 143 2.55 -5.12 -3.47
N ILE A 144 2.08 -5.03 -4.71
CA ILE A 144 1.53 -6.19 -5.42
C ILE A 144 2.64 -7.21 -5.67
N LYS A 145 3.74 -6.79 -6.27
CA LYS A 145 4.95 -7.63 -6.48
C LYS A 145 5.73 -7.83 -5.17
N ASN A 146 5.88 -6.78 -4.39
CA ASN A 146 6.59 -6.75 -3.12
C ASN A 146 8.00 -7.35 -3.20
N LYS A 147 8.75 -6.95 -4.19
CA LYS A 147 10.15 -7.36 -4.44
C LYS A 147 10.97 -6.13 -4.78
N THR A 148 12.30 -6.21 -4.58
CA THR A 148 13.20 -5.13 -4.97
C THR A 148 13.05 -4.85 -6.46
N ALA A 149 12.79 -3.59 -6.79
CA ALA A 149 12.49 -3.16 -8.16
C ALA A 149 12.98 -1.74 -8.42
N ARG A 150 13.33 -1.45 -9.68
CA ARG A 150 13.37 -0.10 -10.18
C ARG A 150 11.93 0.34 -10.46
N VAL A 151 11.53 1.43 -9.86
CA VAL A 151 10.19 2.02 -10.01
C VAL A 151 10.35 3.37 -10.69
N SER A 152 9.69 3.54 -11.84
CA SER A 152 9.79 4.75 -12.65
C SER A 152 8.43 5.22 -13.17
N GLY A 153 8.43 6.35 -13.92
CA GLY A 153 7.20 7.02 -14.29
C GLY A 153 6.48 7.59 -13.05
N LYS A 154 5.18 7.45 -12.98
CA LYS A 154 4.35 7.86 -11.83
C LYS A 154 4.26 6.77 -10.73
N GLY A 155 5.21 5.84 -10.68
CA GLY A 155 5.17 4.65 -9.82
C GLY A 155 4.58 3.41 -10.50
N ASN A 156 4.23 3.52 -11.78
CA ASN A 156 3.53 2.49 -12.55
C ASN A 156 4.44 1.58 -13.39
N LYS A 157 5.71 1.92 -13.55
CA LYS A 157 6.69 1.07 -14.23
C LYS A 157 7.56 0.38 -13.19
N ILE A 158 7.36 -0.93 -13.02
CA ILE A 158 8.02 -1.73 -11.99
C ILE A 158 8.85 -2.82 -12.67
N GLU A 159 10.16 -2.65 -12.64
CA GLU A 159 11.15 -3.58 -13.18
C GLU A 159 11.88 -4.28 -12.03
N LEU A 160 11.67 -5.60 -11.89
CA LEU A 160 12.33 -6.37 -10.84
C LEU A 160 13.85 -6.40 -11.05
N ILE A 161 14.59 -6.21 -9.96
CA ILE A 161 16.04 -6.28 -9.96
C ILE A 161 16.52 -7.27 -8.90
N GLU A 162 17.74 -7.79 -9.06
CA GLU A 162 18.36 -8.64 -8.04
C GLU A 162 18.57 -7.85 -6.74
N ASN A 163 18.24 -8.49 -5.63
CA ASN A 163 18.44 -7.90 -4.33
C ASN A 163 19.77 -8.36 -3.72
N ASN A 164 20.74 -7.48 -3.71
CA ASN A 164 22.05 -7.70 -3.08
C ASN A 164 22.08 -7.26 -1.59
N LEU A 165 20.94 -6.91 -1.00
CA LEU A 165 20.81 -6.40 0.37
C LEU A 165 20.35 -7.48 1.37
N LYS A 166 20.29 -8.74 0.98
CA LYS A 166 19.70 -9.83 1.80
C LYS A 166 20.25 -9.92 3.22
N ASP A 167 21.52 -9.59 3.41
CA ASP A 167 22.20 -9.68 4.70
C ASP A 167 22.49 -8.29 5.31
N SER A 168 21.83 -7.25 4.80
CA SER A 168 22.02 -5.88 5.29
C SER A 168 21.07 -5.57 6.44
N ILE A 169 21.62 -4.94 7.49
CA ILE A 169 20.83 -4.37 8.59
C ILE A 169 20.51 -2.93 8.22
N ILE A 170 19.21 -2.60 8.22
CA ILE A 170 18.72 -1.25 7.96
C ILE A 170 18.24 -0.65 9.28
N LEU A 171 18.91 0.41 9.74
CA LEU A 171 18.50 1.18 10.90
C LEU A 171 17.60 2.34 10.48
N ILE A 172 16.35 2.32 10.92
CA ILE A 172 15.39 3.40 10.69
C ILE A 172 15.27 4.21 11.97
N LYS A 173 15.62 5.50 11.90
CA LYS A 173 15.42 6.45 12.98
C LYS A 173 14.26 7.38 12.61
N PRO A 174 13.06 7.20 13.18
CA PRO A 174 11.96 8.14 12.98
C PRO A 174 12.35 9.50 13.52
N ILE A 175 12.00 10.55 12.80
CA ILE A 175 12.07 11.94 13.28
C ILE A 175 10.71 12.34 13.84
N ASN A 176 10.71 13.29 14.80
CA ASN A 176 9.50 13.67 15.54
C ASN A 176 8.51 14.53 14.73
N PHE A 177 8.70 14.66 13.42
CA PHE A 177 7.75 15.34 12.52
C PHE A 177 7.58 14.50 11.25
N GLY A 178 6.33 14.39 10.79
CA GLY A 178 6.00 13.79 9.51
C GLY A 178 6.10 14.81 8.39
N VAL A 179 6.45 14.35 7.19
CA VAL A 179 6.33 15.13 5.97
C VAL A 179 5.35 14.39 5.07
N SER A 180 4.24 15.03 4.72
CA SER A 180 3.31 14.41 3.80
C SER A 180 3.97 14.25 2.44
N THR A 181 3.66 13.16 1.74
CA THR A 181 4.20 12.91 0.39
C THR A 181 3.90 14.10 -0.54
N LYS A 182 2.73 14.72 -0.40
CA LYS A 182 2.33 15.90 -1.17
C LYS A 182 3.25 17.08 -0.94
N GLU A 183 3.49 17.46 0.32
CA GLU A 183 4.40 18.56 0.68
C GLU A 183 5.84 18.29 0.23
N ALA A 184 6.30 17.04 0.36
CA ALA A 184 7.62 16.65 -0.12
C ALA A 184 7.77 16.88 -1.65
N TYR A 185 6.77 16.51 -2.45
CA TYR A 185 6.78 16.70 -3.90
C TYR A 185 6.54 18.16 -4.33
N GLU A 186 5.80 18.94 -3.57
CA GLU A 186 5.58 20.38 -3.85
C GLU A 186 6.84 21.24 -3.61
N SER A 187 7.87 20.69 -2.96
CA SER A 187 9.14 21.38 -2.72
C SER A 187 10.17 21.23 -3.85
N PHE A 188 9.86 20.49 -4.89
CA PHE A 188 10.66 20.31 -6.11
C PHE A 188 10.04 21.06 -7.30
#